data_ecb61e954c9d2a8b8381f6c90dbe63cb
#
_entry.id   ecb61e954c9d2a8b8381f6c90dbe63cb
#
_cell.length_a   1.000
_cell.length_b   1.000
_cell.length_c   1.000
_cell.angle_alpha   90.00
_cell.angle_beta   90.00
_cell.angle_gamma   90.00
#
_symmetry.space_group_name_H-M   'P 1'
#
loop_
_entity.id
_entity.type
_entity.pdbx_description
1 polymer ?
#
loop_
_entity_poly.entity_id
_entity_poly.type
_entity_poly.pdbx_seq_one_letter_code
_entity_poly.pdbx_strand_id
1 'polypeptide(L)'
;VNHRLGLDDAAMLKENHLAWSGGVEAAIKAVRAASPWPAQVIVEAETEADAIAAVAAGANGVLLDEFRPEVLSDLVPRLRQIALQRPQPGAVVLEASGIQPSELRAYAATGIDLISTSAPVTRSAWLDLSMRFS
;
A
#
# COMPACT_ATOMS: atom_id res chain seq x y z
N VAL A 1 0.25 -12.64 9.96
CA VAL A 1 0.88 -12.63 8.62
C VAL A 1 1.97 -11.57 8.62
N ASN A 2 3.18 -11.92 8.21
CA ASN A 2 4.25 -10.94 8.07
C ASN A 2 3.97 -10.05 6.84
N HIS A 3 4.23 -8.77 6.97
CA HIS A 3 4.13 -7.82 5.86
C HIS A 3 5.09 -8.23 4.72
N ARG A 4 6.31 -8.64 5.07
CA ARG A 4 7.31 -9.26 4.19
C ARG A 4 8.33 -10.02 5.03
N LEU A 5 9.00 -11.01 4.44
CA LEU A 5 10.06 -11.77 5.09
C LEU A 5 11.40 -11.02 5.08
N GLY A 6 11.64 -10.19 4.05
CA GLY A 6 12.85 -9.37 3.91
C GLY A 6 12.58 -8.10 3.10
N LEU A 7 13.61 -7.27 2.93
CA LEU A 7 13.52 -6.03 2.15
C LEU A 7 13.43 -6.28 0.64
N ASP A 8 13.78 -7.47 0.20
CA ASP A 8 13.83 -7.94 -1.18
C ASP A 8 12.56 -8.69 -1.63
N ASP A 9 11.61 -8.94 -0.72
CA ASP A 9 10.37 -9.69 -1.03
C ASP A 9 9.38 -8.88 -1.86
N ALA A 10 9.39 -7.54 -1.76
CA ALA A 10 8.52 -6.65 -2.50
C ALA A 10 9.17 -5.28 -2.74
N ALA A 11 8.94 -4.72 -3.91
CA ALA A 11 9.28 -3.34 -4.21
C ALA A 11 8.13 -2.42 -3.81
N MET A 12 8.38 -1.44 -2.96
CA MET A 12 7.43 -0.40 -2.59
C MET A 12 7.75 0.89 -3.33
N LEU A 13 6.81 1.38 -4.10
CA LEU A 13 6.87 2.64 -4.82
C LEU A 13 6.09 3.72 -4.06
N LYS A 14 6.76 4.81 -3.75
CA LYS A 14 6.21 5.97 -3.06
C LYS A 14 6.21 7.18 -3.99
N GLU A 15 5.53 8.25 -3.60
CA GLU A 15 5.39 9.51 -4.34
C GLU A 15 6.71 9.97 -5.01
N ASN A 16 7.81 10.02 -4.28
CA ASN A 16 9.11 10.43 -4.82
C ASN A 16 9.61 9.54 -5.95
N HIS A 17 9.40 8.23 -5.86
CA HIS A 17 9.79 7.29 -6.92
C HIS A 17 8.91 7.47 -8.16
N LEU A 18 7.62 7.75 -7.98
CA LEU A 18 6.68 7.99 -9.06
C LEU A 18 7.02 9.28 -9.82
N ALA A 19 7.36 10.35 -9.08
CA ALA A 19 7.76 11.63 -9.66
C ALA A 19 9.05 11.50 -10.49
N TRP A 20 10.06 10.77 -9.99
CA TRP A 20 11.33 10.58 -10.71
C TRP A 20 11.21 9.68 -11.93
N SER A 21 10.31 8.72 -11.90
CA SER A 21 10.13 7.74 -12.98
C SER A 21 9.23 8.24 -14.12
N GLY A 22 8.61 9.41 -13.98
CA GLY A 22 7.66 9.92 -14.97
C GLY A 22 6.25 9.33 -14.82
N GLY A 23 5.90 8.86 -13.62
CA GLY A 23 4.57 8.36 -13.27
C GLY A 23 4.53 6.90 -12.84
N VAL A 24 3.37 6.48 -12.37
CA VAL A 24 3.14 5.15 -11.76
C VAL A 24 3.47 4.01 -12.74
N GLU A 25 3.00 4.10 -13.97
CA GLU A 25 3.20 3.04 -14.98
C GLU A 25 4.69 2.85 -15.32
N ALA A 26 5.41 3.96 -15.54
CA ALA A 26 6.84 3.94 -15.83
C ALA A 26 7.64 3.36 -14.65
N ALA A 27 7.29 3.72 -13.43
CA ALA A 27 7.92 3.20 -12.21
C ALA A 27 7.73 1.69 -12.07
N ILE A 28 6.52 1.18 -12.23
CA ILE A 28 6.22 -0.27 -12.16
C ILE A 28 7.00 -1.03 -13.24
N LYS A 29 7.02 -0.50 -14.47
CA LYS A 29 7.76 -1.09 -15.58
C LYS A 29 9.26 -1.15 -15.31
N ALA A 30 9.83 -0.08 -14.76
CA ALA A 30 11.24 -0.01 -14.41
C ALA A 30 11.62 -1.03 -13.33
N VAL A 31 10.82 -1.16 -12.27
CA VAL A 31 11.04 -2.17 -11.22
C VAL A 31 10.99 -3.58 -11.78
N ARG A 32 10.00 -3.89 -12.61
CA ARG A 32 9.87 -5.22 -13.20
C ARG A 32 11.01 -5.56 -14.15
N ALA A 33 11.52 -4.57 -14.89
CA ALA A 33 12.67 -4.76 -15.78
C ALA A 33 13.98 -4.97 -15.02
N ALA A 34 14.12 -4.35 -13.84
CA ALA A 34 15.33 -4.45 -13.00
C ALA A 34 15.34 -5.70 -12.10
N SER A 35 14.19 -6.32 -11.85
CA SER A 35 14.07 -7.48 -10.97
C SER A 35 14.34 -8.77 -11.72
N PRO A 36 15.29 -9.62 -11.26
CA PRO A 36 15.59 -10.91 -11.90
C PRO A 36 14.47 -11.95 -11.74
N TRP A 37 13.56 -11.73 -10.79
CA TRP A 37 12.37 -12.54 -10.51
C TRP A 37 11.12 -11.67 -10.53
N PRO A 38 9.91 -12.25 -10.70
CA PRO A 38 8.67 -11.50 -10.65
C PRO A 38 8.44 -10.93 -9.25
N ALA A 39 9.03 -9.75 -9.00
CA ALA A 39 8.87 -9.04 -7.73
C ALA A 39 7.41 -8.58 -7.55
N GLN A 40 6.91 -8.71 -6.33
CA GLN A 40 5.68 -8.05 -5.93
C GLN A 40 5.90 -6.54 -5.94
N VAL A 41 5.03 -5.81 -6.61
CA VAL A 41 5.08 -4.34 -6.66
C VAL A 41 3.92 -3.78 -5.85
N ILE A 42 4.25 -3.05 -4.79
CA ILE A 42 3.29 -2.33 -3.94
C ILE A 42 3.46 -0.84 -4.22
N VAL A 43 2.35 -0.15 -4.47
CA VAL A 43 2.33 1.30 -4.72
C VAL A 43 1.60 1.99 -3.58
N GLU A 44 2.21 3.01 -3.00
CA GLU A 44 1.56 3.93 -2.07
C GLU A 44 0.81 4.98 -2.89
N ALA A 45 -0.47 5.14 -2.62
CA ALA A 45 -1.36 6.07 -3.31
C ALA A 45 -2.01 7.02 -2.31
N GLU A 46 -1.92 8.32 -2.58
CA GLU A 46 -2.54 9.38 -1.79
C GLU A 46 -3.80 9.93 -2.46
N THR A 47 -4.01 9.59 -3.73
CA THR A 47 -5.19 10.00 -4.50
C THR A 47 -5.87 8.81 -5.17
N GLU A 48 -7.18 8.96 -5.45
CA GLU A 48 -7.93 7.95 -6.22
C GLU A 48 -7.31 7.72 -7.61
N ALA A 49 -6.82 8.78 -8.24
CA ALA A 49 -6.20 8.70 -9.56
C ALA A 49 -4.93 7.84 -9.54
N ASP A 50 -4.09 8.01 -8.51
CA ASP A 50 -2.87 7.22 -8.33
C ASP A 50 -3.21 5.76 -8.03
N ALA A 51 -4.20 5.50 -7.18
CA ALA A 51 -4.66 4.15 -6.88
C ALA A 51 -5.17 3.42 -8.13
N ILE A 52 -5.98 4.11 -8.94
CA ILE A 52 -6.49 3.58 -10.22
C ILE A 52 -5.34 3.31 -11.19
N ALA A 53 -4.42 4.27 -11.35
CA ALA A 53 -3.26 4.11 -12.23
C ALA A 53 -2.36 2.95 -11.78
N ALA A 54 -2.13 2.80 -10.47
CA ALA A 54 -1.34 1.70 -9.92
C ALA A 54 -1.94 0.33 -10.25
N VAL A 55 -3.25 0.17 -10.01
CA VAL A 55 -3.94 -1.10 -10.31
C VAL A 55 -3.93 -1.37 -11.81
N ALA A 56 -4.24 -0.38 -12.64
CA ALA A 56 -4.26 -0.52 -14.11
C ALA A 56 -2.87 -0.89 -14.66
N ALA A 57 -1.80 -0.30 -14.12
CA ALA A 57 -0.42 -0.61 -14.49
C ALA A 57 0.09 -1.96 -13.95
N GLY A 58 -0.73 -2.67 -13.19
CA GLY A 58 -0.44 -4.04 -12.75
C GLY A 58 0.21 -4.15 -11.38
N ALA A 59 0.07 -3.18 -10.49
CA ALA A 59 0.49 -3.33 -9.10
C ALA A 59 -0.12 -4.58 -8.46
N ASN A 60 0.64 -5.26 -7.62
CA ASN A 60 0.19 -6.42 -6.86
C ASN A 60 -0.51 -6.00 -5.57
N GLY A 61 -0.11 -4.86 -5.01
CA GLY A 61 -0.75 -4.24 -3.87
C GLY A 61 -0.80 -2.72 -4.01
N VAL A 62 -1.80 -2.11 -3.37
CA VAL A 62 -1.91 -0.64 -3.25
C VAL A 62 -2.11 -0.31 -1.79
N LEU A 63 -1.22 0.51 -1.25
CA LEU A 63 -1.33 1.12 0.06
C LEU A 63 -2.09 2.45 -0.11
N LEU A 64 -3.31 2.49 0.41
CA LEU A 64 -4.19 3.65 0.35
C LEU A 64 -3.96 4.48 1.62
N ASP A 65 -3.19 5.57 1.47
CA ASP A 65 -2.77 6.39 2.60
C ASP A 65 -3.78 7.51 2.88
N GLU A 66 -4.22 7.59 4.14
CA GLU A 66 -5.15 8.59 4.64
C GLU A 66 -6.51 8.70 3.91
N PHE A 67 -6.94 7.65 3.19
CA PHE A 67 -8.27 7.61 2.59
C PHE A 67 -9.36 7.44 3.64
N ARG A 68 -10.47 8.17 3.51
CA ARG A 68 -11.62 8.03 4.39
C ARG A 68 -12.47 6.80 4.04
N PRO A 69 -13.16 6.17 5.03
CA PRO A 69 -13.99 4.99 4.78
C PRO A 69 -15.08 5.20 3.71
N GLU A 70 -15.67 6.41 3.65
CA GLU A 70 -16.70 6.75 2.67
C GLU A 70 -16.16 6.67 1.25
N VAL A 71 -14.95 7.18 1.02
CA VAL A 71 -14.27 7.10 -0.28
C VAL A 71 -13.89 5.67 -0.61
N LEU A 72 -13.37 4.92 0.35
CA LEU A 72 -12.98 3.53 0.16
C LEU A 72 -14.14 2.61 -0.20
N SER A 73 -15.34 2.87 0.33
CA SER A 73 -16.54 2.09 0.03
C SER A 73 -16.88 2.09 -1.47
N ASP A 74 -16.60 3.18 -2.16
CA ASP A 74 -16.82 3.30 -3.61
C ASP A 74 -15.57 2.91 -4.41
N LEU A 75 -14.38 3.24 -3.90
CA LEU A 75 -13.12 3.03 -4.60
C LEU A 75 -12.71 1.55 -4.63
N VAL A 76 -12.84 0.81 -3.53
CA VAL A 76 -12.40 -0.59 -3.42
C VAL A 76 -13.06 -1.49 -4.48
N PRO A 77 -14.39 -1.48 -4.69
CA PRO A 77 -15.01 -2.27 -5.76
C PRO A 77 -14.49 -1.88 -7.15
N ARG A 78 -14.27 -0.60 -7.41
CA ARG A 78 -13.73 -0.09 -8.68
C ARG A 78 -12.32 -0.61 -8.94
N LEU A 79 -11.44 -0.55 -7.96
CA LEU A 79 -10.07 -1.05 -8.07
C LEU A 79 -10.05 -2.56 -8.35
N ARG A 80 -10.90 -3.34 -7.68
CA ARG A 80 -11.02 -4.78 -7.94
C ARG A 80 -11.50 -5.06 -9.37
N GLN A 81 -12.44 -4.29 -9.86
CA GLN A 81 -12.94 -4.43 -11.24
C GLN A 81 -11.84 -4.11 -12.27
N ILE A 82 -11.07 -3.03 -12.05
CA ILE A 82 -9.92 -2.69 -12.90
C ILE A 82 -8.88 -3.81 -12.89
N ALA A 83 -8.59 -4.39 -11.71
CA ALA A 83 -7.65 -5.50 -11.60
C ALA A 83 -8.05 -6.74 -12.40
N LEU A 84 -9.34 -6.99 -12.56
CA LEU A 84 -9.86 -8.08 -13.38
C LEU A 84 -9.85 -7.79 -14.90
N GLN A 85 -9.90 -6.51 -15.27
CA GLN A 85 -9.98 -6.07 -16.67
C GLN A 85 -8.62 -5.69 -17.28
N ARG A 86 -7.57 -5.56 -16.47
CA ARG A 86 -6.22 -5.20 -16.96
C ARG A 86 -5.62 -6.31 -17.84
N PRO A 87 -4.60 -6.02 -18.66
CA PRO A 87 -3.99 -6.99 -19.59
C PRO A 87 -3.50 -8.28 -18.94
N GLN A 88 -3.10 -8.20 -17.67
CA GLN A 88 -2.77 -9.36 -16.82
C GLN A 88 -3.75 -9.39 -15.65
N PRO A 89 -4.93 -9.99 -15.83
CA PRO A 89 -5.94 -10.06 -14.78
C PRO A 89 -5.41 -10.78 -13.55
N GLY A 90 -5.80 -10.30 -12.37
CA GLY A 90 -5.38 -10.94 -11.13
C GLY A 90 -5.87 -10.16 -9.92
N ALA A 91 -5.80 -10.80 -8.76
CA ALA A 91 -6.11 -10.13 -7.50
C ALA A 91 -5.13 -8.99 -7.22
N VAL A 92 -5.62 -7.95 -6.57
CA VAL A 92 -4.83 -6.88 -5.99
C VAL A 92 -5.12 -6.82 -4.49
N VAL A 93 -4.07 -6.69 -3.68
CA VAL A 93 -4.19 -6.50 -2.24
C VAL A 93 -4.34 -5.01 -1.98
N LEU A 94 -5.40 -4.63 -1.28
CA LEU A 94 -5.69 -3.24 -0.92
C LEU A 94 -5.51 -3.06 0.59
N GLU A 95 -4.58 -2.19 0.97
CA GLU A 95 -4.25 -1.89 2.35
C GLU A 95 -4.57 -0.43 2.65
N ALA A 96 -5.27 -0.17 3.75
CA ALA A 96 -5.47 1.19 4.26
C ALA A 96 -4.50 1.49 5.39
N SER A 97 -3.84 2.65 5.36
CA SER A 97 -2.88 3.10 6.37
C SER A 97 -3.31 4.41 7.05
N GLY A 98 -2.62 4.75 8.14
CA GLY A 98 -2.93 5.94 8.93
C GLY A 98 -4.17 5.80 9.84
N ILE A 99 -4.68 4.59 10.04
CA ILE A 99 -5.97 4.35 10.69
C ILE A 99 -5.86 4.38 12.21
N GLN A 100 -6.82 5.06 12.86
CA GLN A 100 -6.95 5.03 14.31
C GLN A 100 -7.70 3.76 14.76
N PRO A 101 -7.35 3.15 15.91
CA PRO A 101 -8.02 1.94 16.41
C PRO A 101 -9.54 2.09 16.56
N SER A 102 -10.04 3.28 16.86
CA SER A 102 -11.48 3.57 16.97
C SER A 102 -12.24 3.48 15.63
N GLU A 103 -11.52 3.57 14.51
CA GLU A 103 -12.10 3.59 13.15
C GLU A 103 -12.05 2.22 12.46
N LEU A 104 -11.37 1.23 13.04
CA LEU A 104 -11.14 -0.08 12.44
C LEU A 104 -12.41 -0.74 11.88
N ARG A 105 -13.55 -0.62 12.59
CA ARG A 105 -14.82 -1.20 12.14
C ARG A 105 -15.33 -0.53 10.85
N ALA A 106 -15.21 0.79 10.75
CA ALA A 106 -15.63 1.53 9.56
C ALA A 106 -14.79 1.14 8.34
N TYR A 107 -13.47 1.05 8.52
CA TYR A 107 -12.59 0.62 7.44
C TYR A 107 -12.80 -0.85 7.05
N ALA A 108 -12.99 -1.75 7.99
CA ALA A 108 -13.29 -3.15 7.70
C ALA A 108 -14.57 -3.33 6.87
N ALA A 109 -15.56 -2.45 7.04
CA ALA A 109 -16.80 -2.49 6.28
C ALA A 109 -16.63 -2.07 4.80
N THR A 110 -15.54 -1.42 4.41
CA THR A 110 -15.28 -1.00 3.03
C THR A 110 -14.85 -2.13 2.09
N GLY A 111 -14.55 -3.31 2.63
CA GLY A 111 -14.02 -4.44 1.86
C GLY A 111 -12.52 -4.36 1.60
N ILE A 112 -11.79 -3.50 2.31
CA ILE A 112 -10.33 -3.46 2.32
C ILE A 112 -9.75 -4.79 2.82
N ASP A 113 -8.60 -5.22 2.31
CA ASP A 113 -7.98 -6.49 2.70
C ASP A 113 -7.15 -6.36 3.98
N LEU A 114 -6.41 -5.27 4.11
CA LEU A 114 -5.47 -5.02 5.21
C LEU A 114 -5.65 -3.62 5.77
N ILE A 115 -5.40 -3.48 7.06
CA ILE A 115 -5.39 -2.20 7.76
C ILE A 115 -4.11 -2.09 8.57
N SER A 116 -3.36 -1.00 8.36
CA SER A 116 -2.15 -0.68 9.10
C SER A 116 -2.36 0.49 10.03
N THR A 117 -1.87 0.36 11.25
CA THR A 117 -1.89 1.40 12.26
C THR A 117 -0.57 1.46 13.01
N SER A 118 -0.07 2.66 13.24
CA SER A 118 1.09 2.91 14.08
C SER A 118 0.73 3.07 15.57
N ALA A 119 -0.55 3.04 15.91
CA ALA A 119 -1.04 3.30 17.27
C ALA A 119 -0.39 2.44 18.37
N PRO A 120 -0.10 1.13 18.17
CA PRO A 120 0.59 0.33 19.18
C PRO A 120 1.99 0.86 19.52
N VAL A 121 2.68 1.46 18.54
CA VAL A 121 4.01 2.03 18.73
C VAL A 121 3.92 3.45 19.28
N THR A 122 3.08 4.30 18.69
CA THR A 122 2.98 5.73 19.04
C THR A 122 2.26 5.99 20.35
N ARG A 123 1.43 5.04 20.82
CA ARG A 123 0.68 5.13 22.08
C ARG A 123 1.22 4.24 23.19
N SER A 124 2.27 3.47 22.95
CA SER A 124 2.94 2.70 24.00
C SER A 124 3.66 3.66 24.96
N ALA A 125 3.67 3.30 26.24
CA ALA A 125 4.48 4.02 27.21
C ALA A 125 5.95 3.91 26.83
N TRP A 126 6.67 5.04 26.90
CA TRP A 126 8.10 5.05 26.67
C TRP A 126 8.81 4.24 27.76
N LEU A 127 9.68 3.32 27.34
CA LEU A 127 10.59 2.65 28.25
C LEU A 127 11.78 3.59 28.49
N ASP A 128 11.96 4.04 29.73
CA ASP A 128 13.10 4.87 30.10
C ASP A 128 14.37 4.02 30.14
N LEU A 129 15.16 4.10 29.09
CA LEU A 129 16.43 3.41 28.98
C LEU A 129 17.56 4.43 29.00
N SER A 130 18.46 4.34 30.00
CA SER A 130 19.68 5.12 30.04
C SER A 130 20.91 4.20 29.94
N MET A 131 21.86 4.58 29.09
CA MET A 131 23.16 3.93 28.98
C MET A 131 24.19 4.80 29.65
N ARG A 132 24.94 4.26 30.63
CA ARG A 132 26.07 4.92 31.27
C ARG A 132 27.33 4.12 30.97
N PHE A 133 28.34 4.83 30.50
CA PHE A 133 29.70 4.29 30.39
C PHE A 133 30.44 4.54 31.71
N SER A 134 31.02 3.50 32.27
CA SER A 134 31.91 3.56 33.45
C SER A 134 33.36 3.62 33.01
#